data_dda00d04f1e29fa552c16bc2f2e07996
#
_entry.id   dda00d04f1e29fa552c16bc2f2e07996
#
_cell.length_a   1.000
_cell.length_b   1.000
_cell.length_c   1.000
_cell.angle_alpha   90.00
_cell.angle_beta   90.00
_cell.angle_gamma   90.00
#
_symmetry.space_group_name_H-M   'P 1'
#
loop_
_entity.id
_entity.type
_entity.pdbx_description
1 polymer ?
#
loop_
_entity_poly.entity_id
_entity_poly.type
_entity_poly.pdbx_seq_one_letter_code
_entity_poly.pdbx_strand_id
1 'polypeptide(L)'
;MKTPWELLKESKTKIKTTWRIAFVSALVLGLLIHLPVMLSDIPNHDGLGSMYFDQNMITSGRWFLTVACGFSSYFTIPWVIGLIGLIWLALTAAVLTEVLELKDPVTITVVSGLLVSFPALASTFAYVFTMDGYMLALFLAVLAVLFTAKYPRGYLAGAVCLAFSMGIYQAYL
;
A
#
# COMPACT_ATOMS: atom_id res chain seq x y z
N MET A 1 14.28 26.94 17.42
CA MET A 1 13.62 26.15 16.35
C MET A 1 14.62 25.07 15.91
N LYS A 2 14.20 23.79 15.84
CA LYS A 2 15.07 22.73 15.31
C LYS A 2 15.18 22.89 13.81
N THR A 3 16.38 22.68 13.25
CA THR A 3 16.59 22.68 11.81
C THR A 3 15.91 21.48 11.15
N PRO A 4 15.54 21.52 9.86
CA PRO A 4 14.99 20.35 9.13
C PRO A 4 15.89 19.11 9.24
N TRP A 5 17.21 19.31 9.28
CA TRP A 5 18.21 18.25 9.45
C TRP A 5 18.15 17.59 10.83
N GLU A 6 17.99 18.37 11.88
CA GLU A 6 17.83 17.86 13.25
C GLU A 6 16.52 17.07 13.41
N LEU A 7 15.44 17.54 12.79
CA LEU A 7 14.16 16.83 12.76
C LEU A 7 14.28 15.49 12.02
N LEU A 8 14.97 15.45 10.88
CA LEU A 8 15.24 14.22 10.13
C LEU A 8 16.11 13.24 10.93
N LYS A 9 17.11 13.72 11.64
CA LYS A 9 17.98 12.90 12.47
C LYS A 9 17.22 12.31 13.66
N GLU A 10 16.36 13.09 14.29
CA GLU A 10 15.52 12.66 15.41
C GLU A 10 14.45 11.66 14.95
N SER A 11 13.83 11.84 13.77
CA SER A 11 12.87 10.89 13.22
C SER A 11 13.53 9.55 12.85
N LYS A 12 14.75 9.58 12.31
CA LYS A 12 15.52 8.36 12.02
C LYS A 12 15.78 7.50 13.25
N THR A 13 15.96 8.11 14.43
CA THR A 13 16.20 7.36 15.68
C THR A 13 14.93 6.76 16.28
N LYS A 14 13.75 7.25 15.90
CA LYS A 14 12.45 6.77 16.38
C LYS A 14 11.89 5.60 15.57
N ILE A 15 12.31 5.42 14.32
CA ILE A 15 11.83 4.34 13.46
C ILE A 15 12.62 3.07 13.75
N LYS A 16 11.92 1.98 14.09
CA LYS A 16 12.51 0.67 14.34
C LYS A 16 13.35 0.20 13.14
N THR A 17 14.51 -0.38 13.41
CA THR A 17 15.39 -0.92 12.35
C THR A 17 14.68 -1.98 11.51
N THR A 18 13.87 -2.84 12.13
CA THR A 18 13.06 -3.86 11.44
C THR A 18 12.10 -3.26 10.42
N TRP A 19 11.45 -2.15 10.76
CA TRP A 19 10.56 -1.42 9.84
C TRP A 19 11.31 -0.81 8.66
N ARG A 20 12.51 -0.30 8.92
CA ARG A 20 13.35 0.27 7.85
C ARG A 20 13.82 -0.81 6.88
N ILE A 21 14.23 -1.98 7.40
CA ILE A 21 14.63 -3.12 6.56
C ILE A 21 13.44 -3.56 5.71
N ALA A 22 12.25 -3.77 6.32
CA ALA A 22 11.07 -4.19 5.59
C ALA A 22 10.67 -3.18 4.50
N PHE A 23 10.61 -1.89 4.85
CA PHE A 23 10.26 -0.83 3.91
C PHE A 23 11.22 -0.75 2.72
N VAL A 24 12.53 -0.71 3.00
CA VAL A 24 13.55 -0.62 1.93
C VAL A 24 13.56 -1.89 1.09
N SER A 25 13.49 -3.08 1.70
CA SER A 25 13.45 -4.35 0.96
C SER A 25 12.22 -4.43 0.05
N ALA A 26 11.03 -4.10 0.57
CA ALA A 26 9.80 -4.10 -0.23
C ALA A 26 9.87 -3.08 -1.36
N LEU A 27 10.38 -1.87 -1.11
CA LEU A 27 10.49 -0.83 -2.13
C LEU A 27 11.47 -1.23 -3.24
N VAL A 28 12.67 -1.71 -2.87
CA VAL A 28 13.70 -2.11 -3.86
C VAL A 28 13.25 -3.32 -4.66
N LEU A 29 12.78 -4.39 -4.00
CA LEU A 29 12.31 -5.60 -4.68
C LEU A 29 11.05 -5.31 -5.50
N GLY A 30 10.13 -4.50 -4.97
CA GLY A 30 8.93 -4.07 -5.69
C GLY A 30 9.26 -3.26 -6.94
N LEU A 31 10.22 -2.33 -6.88
CA LEU A 31 10.70 -1.62 -8.07
C LEU A 31 11.29 -2.59 -9.10
N LEU A 32 12.14 -3.53 -8.69
CA LEU A 32 12.73 -4.49 -9.62
C LEU A 32 11.68 -5.36 -10.33
N ILE A 33 10.61 -5.74 -9.62
CA ILE A 33 9.56 -6.61 -10.16
C ILE A 33 8.58 -5.82 -11.03
N HIS A 34 8.14 -4.64 -10.58
CA HIS A 34 7.04 -3.91 -11.21
C HIS A 34 7.48 -2.79 -12.15
N LEU A 35 8.79 -2.48 -12.22
CA LEU A 35 9.30 -1.42 -13.09
C LEU A 35 8.85 -1.56 -14.56
N PRO A 36 8.83 -2.77 -15.18
CA PRO A 36 8.36 -2.92 -16.55
C PRO A 36 6.91 -2.45 -16.75
N VAL A 37 6.01 -2.79 -15.81
CA VAL A 37 4.61 -2.36 -15.86
C VAL A 37 4.49 -0.86 -15.59
N MET A 38 5.27 -0.33 -14.66
CA MET A 38 5.27 1.09 -14.33
C MET A 38 5.79 1.99 -15.46
N LEU A 39 6.69 1.47 -16.29
CA LEU A 39 7.22 2.20 -17.45
C LEU A 39 6.40 1.97 -18.74
N SER A 40 5.46 1.02 -18.70
CA SER A 40 4.60 0.71 -19.85
C SER A 40 3.28 1.45 -19.71
N ASP A 41 2.89 2.18 -20.73
CA ASP A 41 1.56 2.79 -20.84
C ASP A 41 0.59 1.81 -21.54
N ILE A 42 0.49 0.59 -20.99
CA ILE A 42 -0.42 -0.44 -21.47
C ILE A 42 -1.60 -0.52 -20.50
N PRO A 43 -2.73 0.12 -20.82
CA PRO A 43 -3.89 0.06 -19.94
C PRO A 43 -4.50 -1.35 -19.97
N ASN A 44 -4.98 -1.80 -18.82
CA ASN A 44 -5.88 -2.95 -18.75
C ASN A 44 -7.19 -2.61 -19.49
N HIS A 45 -7.90 -3.62 -20.03
CA HIS A 45 -9.16 -3.41 -20.72
C HIS A 45 -10.21 -2.67 -19.86
N ASP A 46 -10.23 -2.91 -18.55
CA ASP A 46 -11.09 -2.17 -17.60
C ASP A 46 -10.68 -0.69 -17.50
N GLY A 47 -9.39 -0.39 -17.62
CA GLY A 47 -8.87 0.97 -17.62
C GLY A 47 -9.37 1.78 -18.83
N LEU A 48 -9.51 1.15 -19.99
CA LEU A 48 -10.00 1.82 -21.21
C LEU A 48 -11.44 2.34 -21.05
N GLY A 49 -12.28 1.64 -20.29
CA GLY A 49 -13.68 2.02 -20.03
C GLY A 49 -13.90 2.81 -18.76
N SER A 50 -12.95 2.80 -17.82
CA SER A 50 -13.15 3.30 -16.46
C SER A 50 -12.33 4.54 -16.12
N MET A 51 -11.36 4.91 -16.95
CA MET A 51 -10.62 6.16 -16.79
C MET A 51 -11.55 7.36 -17.01
N TYR A 52 -11.40 8.38 -16.16
CA TYR A 52 -12.21 9.60 -16.18
C TYR A 52 -13.66 9.45 -15.76
N PHE A 53 -14.05 8.30 -15.18
CA PHE A 53 -15.37 8.06 -14.61
C PHE A 53 -15.28 7.78 -13.11
N ASP A 54 -16.39 7.94 -12.40
CA ASP A 54 -16.50 7.60 -10.97
C ASP A 54 -16.50 6.07 -10.72
N GLN A 55 -16.43 5.27 -11.78
CA GLN A 55 -16.31 3.80 -11.77
C GLN A 55 -17.47 3.07 -11.07
N ASN A 56 -18.66 3.67 -11.03
CA ASN A 56 -19.82 3.13 -10.32
C ASN A 56 -19.51 2.72 -8.85
N MET A 57 -18.65 3.45 -8.19
CA MET A 57 -18.08 3.11 -6.89
C MET A 57 -19.15 2.98 -5.82
N ILE A 58 -20.15 3.84 -5.83
CA ILE A 58 -21.27 3.82 -4.85
C ILE A 58 -22.10 2.56 -5.04
N THR A 59 -22.43 2.18 -6.28
CA THR A 59 -23.25 1.00 -6.58
C THR A 59 -22.52 -0.31 -6.31
N SER A 60 -21.18 -0.32 -6.37
CA SER A 60 -20.35 -1.49 -6.03
C SER A 60 -19.97 -1.56 -4.55
N GLY A 61 -20.44 -0.61 -3.72
CA GLY A 61 -20.09 -0.53 -2.30
C GLY A 61 -18.69 0.01 -2.01
N ARG A 62 -17.98 0.52 -3.01
CA ARG A 62 -16.60 1.05 -2.90
C ARG A 62 -16.60 2.55 -2.61
N TRP A 63 -17.33 2.97 -1.60
CA TRP A 63 -17.63 4.37 -1.31
C TRP A 63 -16.39 5.26 -1.06
N PHE A 64 -15.26 4.66 -0.65
CA PHE A 64 -14.04 5.42 -0.39
C PHE A 64 -13.04 5.36 -1.56
N LEU A 65 -13.28 4.55 -2.57
CA LEU A 65 -12.38 4.37 -3.71
C LEU A 65 -12.18 5.68 -4.49
N THR A 66 -13.24 6.48 -4.71
CA THR A 66 -13.16 7.78 -5.39
C THR A 66 -12.16 8.74 -4.72
N VAL A 67 -12.11 8.71 -3.38
CA VAL A 67 -11.17 9.54 -2.62
C VAL A 67 -9.76 8.96 -2.71
N ALA A 68 -9.63 7.64 -2.52
CA ALA A 68 -8.35 6.94 -2.51
C ALA A 68 -7.63 6.99 -3.87
N CYS A 69 -8.39 6.91 -4.97
CA CYS A 69 -7.89 6.93 -6.35
C CYS A 69 -8.17 8.26 -7.07
N GLY A 70 -8.44 9.34 -6.35
CA GLY A 70 -8.80 10.61 -6.95
C GLY A 70 -7.75 11.17 -7.91
N PHE A 71 -6.49 10.82 -7.70
CA PHE A 71 -5.40 11.15 -8.62
C PHE A 71 -5.32 10.15 -9.78
N SER A 72 -5.22 8.86 -9.48
CA SER A 72 -4.97 7.79 -10.47
C SER A 72 -6.13 7.59 -11.45
N SER A 73 -7.36 7.89 -11.03
CA SER A 73 -8.54 7.79 -11.91
C SER A 73 -8.60 8.85 -13.01
N TYR A 74 -7.86 9.96 -12.87
CA TYR A 74 -7.90 11.07 -13.82
C TYR A 74 -6.57 11.31 -14.55
N PHE A 75 -5.50 10.64 -14.18
CA PHE A 75 -4.17 10.82 -14.79
C PHE A 75 -3.54 9.49 -15.18
N THR A 76 -3.11 9.39 -16.43
CA THR A 76 -2.35 8.24 -16.92
C THR A 76 -0.85 8.46 -16.72
N ILE A 77 -0.39 8.37 -15.50
CA ILE A 77 1.05 8.48 -15.17
C ILE A 77 1.47 7.20 -14.42
N PRO A 78 1.64 6.06 -15.13
CA PRO A 78 1.82 4.75 -14.52
C PRO A 78 2.97 4.69 -13.52
N TRP A 79 4.08 5.35 -13.81
CA TRP A 79 5.25 5.33 -12.93
C TRP A 79 5.02 6.09 -11.61
N VAL A 80 4.27 7.20 -11.62
CA VAL A 80 3.92 7.95 -10.39
C VAL A 80 2.94 7.13 -9.54
N ILE A 81 1.89 6.63 -10.18
CA ILE A 81 0.84 5.82 -9.52
C ILE A 81 1.48 4.54 -8.96
N GLY A 82 2.34 3.89 -9.76
CA GLY A 82 3.12 2.73 -9.33
C GLY A 82 4.01 3.01 -8.13
N LEU A 83 4.68 4.15 -8.10
CA LEU A 83 5.51 4.54 -6.97
C LEU A 83 4.68 4.77 -5.70
N ILE A 84 3.52 5.44 -5.81
CA ILE A 84 2.59 5.62 -4.69
C ILE A 84 2.11 4.26 -4.17
N GLY A 85 1.70 3.34 -5.06
CA GLY A 85 1.31 1.99 -4.70
C GLY A 85 2.44 1.21 -4.02
N LEU A 86 3.67 1.29 -4.52
CA LEU A 86 4.83 0.66 -3.89
C LEU A 86 5.16 1.24 -2.52
N ILE A 87 4.94 2.54 -2.30
CA ILE A 87 5.11 3.14 -0.97
C ILE A 87 4.09 2.54 0.01
N TRP A 88 2.81 2.42 -0.37
CA TRP A 88 1.80 1.76 0.46
C TRP A 88 2.16 0.31 0.74
N LEU A 89 2.63 -0.41 -0.26
CA LEU A 89 3.04 -1.81 -0.13
C LEU A 89 4.27 -1.96 0.78
N ALA A 90 5.24 -1.04 0.70
CA ALA A 90 6.40 -1.00 1.58
C ALA A 90 6.03 -0.66 3.04
N LEU A 91 5.06 0.23 3.24
CA LEU A 91 4.48 0.48 4.56
C LEU A 91 3.74 -0.74 5.10
N THR A 92 3.02 -1.46 4.23
CA THR A 92 2.37 -2.73 4.59
C THR A 92 3.39 -3.76 5.07
N ALA A 93 4.54 -3.91 4.37
CA ALA A 93 5.62 -4.80 4.79
C ALA A 93 6.17 -4.42 6.17
N ALA A 94 6.35 -3.12 6.45
CA ALA A 94 6.81 -2.65 7.76
C ALA A 94 5.80 -2.98 8.86
N VAL A 95 4.51 -2.76 8.64
CA VAL A 95 3.45 -3.10 9.60
C VAL A 95 3.34 -4.61 9.78
N LEU A 96 3.43 -5.39 8.71
CA LEU A 96 3.39 -6.85 8.75
C LEU A 96 4.55 -7.42 9.58
N THR A 97 5.74 -6.82 9.49
CA THR A 97 6.90 -7.18 10.32
C THR A 97 6.60 -7.05 11.82
N GLU A 98 5.83 -6.03 12.20
CA GLU A 98 5.41 -5.82 13.58
C GLU A 98 4.31 -6.81 14.01
N VAL A 99 3.36 -7.09 13.13
CA VAL A 99 2.27 -8.07 13.39
C VAL A 99 2.86 -9.46 13.60
N LEU A 100 3.81 -9.87 12.76
CA LEU A 100 4.45 -11.18 12.79
C LEU A 100 5.64 -11.25 13.77
N GLU A 101 5.99 -10.16 14.45
CA GLU A 101 7.09 -10.05 15.42
C GLU A 101 8.47 -10.47 14.85
N LEU A 102 8.69 -10.18 13.57
CA LEU A 102 9.93 -10.54 12.90
C LEU A 102 11.10 -9.68 13.39
N LYS A 103 12.23 -10.33 13.66
CA LYS A 103 13.44 -9.67 14.19
C LYS A 103 14.66 -9.87 13.29
N ASP A 104 14.72 -11.02 12.63
CA ASP A 104 15.84 -11.38 11.78
C ASP A 104 15.79 -10.63 10.43
N PRO A 105 16.85 -9.90 10.03
CA PRO A 105 16.88 -9.12 8.80
C PRO A 105 16.65 -9.95 7.53
N VAL A 106 17.13 -11.18 7.48
CA VAL A 106 16.96 -12.06 6.30
C VAL A 106 15.50 -12.44 6.16
N THR A 107 14.89 -12.90 7.25
CA THR A 107 13.45 -13.26 7.28
C THR A 107 12.57 -12.06 6.89
N ILE A 108 12.88 -10.86 7.40
CA ILE A 108 12.16 -9.63 7.05
C ILE A 108 12.27 -9.36 5.54
N THR A 109 13.47 -9.47 4.98
CA THR A 109 13.69 -9.25 3.54
C THR A 109 12.94 -10.28 2.69
N VAL A 110 12.98 -11.56 3.07
CA VAL A 110 12.27 -12.63 2.36
C VAL A 110 10.75 -12.41 2.42
N VAL A 111 10.19 -12.11 3.59
CA VAL A 111 8.75 -11.86 3.75
C VAL A 111 8.33 -10.62 2.95
N SER A 112 9.14 -9.56 2.96
CA SER A 112 8.89 -8.38 2.14
C SER A 112 8.93 -8.69 0.65
N GLY A 113 9.88 -9.52 0.21
CA GLY A 113 9.97 -9.99 -1.17
C GLY A 113 8.77 -10.83 -1.59
N LEU A 114 8.35 -11.78 -0.76
CA LEU A 114 7.15 -12.61 -1.00
C LEU A 114 5.88 -11.74 -1.11
N LEU A 115 5.76 -10.72 -0.25
CA LEU A 115 4.63 -9.80 -0.31
C LEU A 115 4.58 -9.09 -1.67
N VAL A 116 5.66 -8.45 -2.10
CA VAL A 116 5.67 -7.65 -3.33
C VAL A 116 5.63 -8.49 -4.60
N SER A 117 6.06 -9.74 -4.54
CA SER A 117 6.03 -10.68 -5.68
C SER A 117 4.76 -11.53 -5.72
N PHE A 118 3.85 -11.39 -4.76
CA PHE A 118 2.65 -12.21 -4.71
C PHE A 118 1.79 -12.01 -5.97
N PRO A 119 1.40 -13.08 -6.68
CA PRO A 119 0.79 -12.98 -8.00
C PRO A 119 -0.46 -12.10 -8.07
N ALA A 120 -1.31 -12.13 -7.04
CA ALA A 120 -2.51 -11.30 -6.99
C ALA A 120 -2.16 -9.80 -6.87
N LEU A 121 -1.09 -9.44 -6.12
CA LEU A 121 -0.62 -8.06 -6.04
C LEU A 121 0.06 -7.64 -7.35
N ALA A 122 0.84 -8.52 -7.95
CA ALA A 122 1.47 -8.26 -9.23
C ALA A 122 0.42 -7.99 -10.33
N SER A 123 -0.68 -8.75 -10.35
CA SER A 123 -1.77 -8.50 -11.29
C SER A 123 -2.49 -7.17 -11.06
N THR A 124 -2.54 -6.70 -9.80
CA THR A 124 -3.13 -5.40 -9.44
C THR A 124 -2.37 -4.23 -10.08
N PHE A 125 -1.06 -4.36 -10.32
CA PHE A 125 -0.27 -3.34 -11.00
C PHE A 125 -0.69 -3.10 -12.46
N ALA A 126 -1.45 -4.00 -13.08
CA ALA A 126 -2.06 -3.78 -14.38
C ALA A 126 -3.30 -2.86 -14.33
N TYR A 127 -3.87 -2.64 -13.13
CA TYR A 127 -5.03 -1.75 -12.92
C TYR A 127 -4.56 -0.35 -12.50
N VAL A 128 -3.82 0.32 -13.37
CA VAL A 128 -3.17 1.61 -13.09
C VAL A 128 -4.13 2.65 -12.52
N PHE A 129 -5.37 2.70 -13.00
CA PHE A 129 -6.38 3.69 -12.62
C PHE A 129 -6.93 3.55 -11.17
N THR A 130 -6.62 2.46 -10.47
CA THR A 130 -7.05 2.22 -9.07
C THR A 130 -5.97 1.59 -8.20
N MET A 131 -4.80 1.35 -8.74
CA MET A 131 -3.76 0.54 -8.12
C MET A 131 -3.26 1.12 -6.80
N ASP A 132 -3.02 2.42 -6.72
CA ASP A 132 -2.60 3.11 -5.50
C ASP A 132 -3.65 3.01 -4.39
N GLY A 133 -4.94 3.15 -4.73
CA GLY A 133 -6.04 2.94 -3.80
C GLY A 133 -6.11 1.49 -3.31
N TYR A 134 -5.93 0.50 -4.18
CA TYR A 134 -5.93 -0.90 -3.78
C TYR A 134 -4.77 -1.23 -2.84
N MET A 135 -3.58 -0.67 -3.07
CA MET A 135 -2.46 -0.85 -2.14
C MET A 135 -2.70 -0.13 -0.81
N LEU A 136 -3.38 1.02 -0.81
CA LEU A 136 -3.84 1.68 0.40
C LEU A 136 -4.84 0.81 1.18
N ALA A 137 -5.79 0.15 0.49
CA ALA A 137 -6.74 -0.75 1.12
C ALA A 137 -6.04 -1.91 1.85
N LEU A 138 -5.05 -2.54 1.19
CA LEU A 138 -4.23 -3.58 1.81
C LEU A 138 -3.47 -3.06 3.04
N PHE A 139 -2.87 -1.88 2.93
CA PHE A 139 -2.20 -1.24 4.07
C PHE A 139 -3.15 -1.04 5.25
N LEU A 140 -4.34 -0.51 5.01
CA LEU A 140 -5.35 -0.28 6.04
C LEU A 140 -5.85 -1.58 6.67
N ALA A 141 -6.02 -2.66 5.89
CA ALA A 141 -6.40 -3.97 6.40
C ALA A 141 -5.33 -4.53 7.37
N VAL A 142 -4.05 -4.51 6.97
CA VAL A 142 -2.95 -4.98 7.84
C VAL A 142 -2.76 -4.08 9.06
N LEU A 143 -2.97 -2.78 8.91
CA LEU A 143 -2.93 -1.82 10.01
C LEU A 143 -4.08 -2.07 11.03
N ALA A 144 -5.26 -2.47 10.55
CA ALA A 144 -6.38 -2.87 11.41
C ALA A 144 -6.01 -4.08 12.27
N VAL A 145 -5.33 -5.07 11.69
CA VAL A 145 -4.81 -6.23 12.44
C VAL A 145 -3.81 -5.78 13.50
N LEU A 146 -2.86 -4.91 13.16
CA LEU A 146 -1.88 -4.40 14.12
C LEU A 146 -2.56 -3.72 15.30
N PHE A 147 -3.50 -2.80 15.05
CA PHE A 147 -4.20 -2.09 16.12
C PHE A 147 -4.97 -3.05 17.02
N THR A 148 -5.72 -3.96 16.44
CA THR A 148 -6.53 -4.91 17.20
C THR A 148 -5.69 -5.87 18.02
N ALA A 149 -4.55 -6.33 17.48
CA ALA A 149 -3.70 -7.31 18.15
C ALA A 149 -2.77 -6.72 19.22
N LYS A 150 -2.28 -5.48 19.02
CA LYS A 150 -1.17 -4.95 19.83
C LYS A 150 -1.54 -3.83 20.79
N TYR A 151 -2.71 -3.19 20.65
CA TYR A 151 -3.03 -2.00 21.44
C TYR A 151 -4.32 -2.18 22.27
N PRO A 152 -4.32 -1.78 23.57
CA PRO A 152 -5.55 -1.71 24.35
C PRO A 152 -6.56 -0.79 23.66
N ARG A 153 -7.80 -1.26 23.49
CA ARG A 153 -8.85 -0.55 22.74
C ARG A 153 -8.52 -0.29 21.26
N GLY A 154 -7.46 -0.94 20.72
CA GLY A 154 -7.07 -0.82 19.32
C GLY A 154 -8.14 -1.30 18.33
N TYR A 155 -9.12 -2.09 18.81
CA TYR A 155 -10.26 -2.52 18.00
C TYR A 155 -11.08 -1.36 17.43
N LEU A 156 -11.17 -0.21 18.10
CA LEU A 156 -11.85 0.97 17.56
C LEU A 156 -11.10 1.54 16.35
N ALA A 157 -9.79 1.74 16.47
CA ALA A 157 -8.96 2.19 15.36
C ALA A 157 -8.89 1.12 14.26
N GLY A 158 -8.82 -0.15 14.64
CA GLY A 158 -8.88 -1.28 13.71
C GLY A 158 -10.17 -1.31 12.91
N ALA A 159 -11.32 -1.12 13.55
CA ALA A 159 -12.62 -1.07 12.87
C ALA A 159 -12.69 0.10 11.88
N VAL A 160 -12.17 1.27 12.23
CA VAL A 160 -12.09 2.42 11.29
C VAL A 160 -11.22 2.09 10.09
N CYS A 161 -10.01 1.57 10.30
CA CYS A 161 -9.13 1.16 9.22
C CYS A 161 -9.79 0.11 8.31
N LEU A 162 -10.46 -0.87 8.90
CA LEU A 162 -11.17 -1.92 8.16
C LEU A 162 -12.33 -1.34 7.34
N ALA A 163 -13.12 -0.42 7.91
CA ALA A 163 -14.22 0.23 7.21
C ALA A 163 -13.72 1.01 5.95
N PHE A 164 -12.61 1.73 6.06
CA PHE A 164 -12.00 2.41 4.93
C PHE A 164 -11.40 1.42 3.91
N SER A 165 -10.74 0.34 4.36
CA SER A 165 -10.25 -0.71 3.47
C SER A 165 -11.38 -1.33 2.67
N MET A 166 -12.49 -1.71 3.32
CA MET A 166 -13.70 -2.22 2.67
C MET A 166 -14.32 -1.21 1.71
N GLY A 167 -14.32 0.05 2.09
CA GLY A 167 -14.81 1.15 1.26
C GLY A 167 -13.98 1.42 0.00
N ILE A 168 -12.75 0.87 -0.06
CA ILE A 168 -11.91 0.88 -1.26
C ILE A 168 -12.08 -0.42 -2.02
N TYR A 169 -11.78 -1.56 -1.37
CA TYR A 169 -11.80 -2.87 -2.04
C TYR A 169 -12.02 -4.01 -1.06
N GLN A 170 -13.16 -4.69 -1.18
CA GLN A 170 -13.58 -5.73 -0.24
C GLN A 170 -12.73 -7.01 -0.27
N ALA A 171 -11.95 -7.26 -1.34
CA ALA A 171 -11.14 -8.47 -1.47
C ALA A 171 -9.94 -8.56 -0.53
N TYR A 172 -9.66 -7.50 0.23
CA TYR A 172 -8.57 -7.49 1.23
C TYR A 172 -9.04 -7.74 2.67
N LEU A 173 -10.21 -8.31 2.86
CA LEU A 173 -10.77 -8.69 4.16
C LEU A 173 -10.27 -10.04 4.64
#